data_d6f784cec60e46d3dd3a221d214421a9
#
_entry.id   d6f784cec60e46d3dd3a221d214421a9
#
_cell.length_a   1.000
_cell.length_b   1.000
_cell.length_c   1.000
_cell.angle_alpha   90.00
_cell.angle_beta   90.00
_cell.angle_gamma   90.00
#
_symmetry.space_group_name_H-M   'P 1'
#
loop_
_entity.id
_entity.type
_entity.pdbx_description
1 polymer ?
#
loop_
_entity_poly.entity_id
_entity_poly.type
_entity_poly.pdbx_seq_one_letter_code
_entity_poly.pdbx_strand_id
1 'polypeptide(L)'
;MLDSIRTTIPAKDGVRAGDLLNRDFTAPRPDHTWVTDFTYVRTWAGWVYVAFILDVFAQRIVAWHAATTKTTDLVMVPLRMAVWQRRHEGHPTAAGELIHHSDAGSQYTSVRFTEHLELEGISPSIGSVGDAYDNALMETINGLYKTECIRTTVFHPGPFRTIADVEYATAAWVEWYNNRRLHSSLGMVSPTEYEHAHYSAIDRERQPV
;
A
#
# COMPACT_ATOMS: atom_id res chain seq x y z
N MET A 1 9.41 26.49 -22.70
CA MET A 1 8.15 26.08 -22.05
C MET A 1 7.92 24.62 -22.40
N LEU A 2 8.17 23.73 -21.47
CA LEU A 2 7.89 22.30 -21.67
C LEU A 2 6.44 22.08 -21.22
N ASP A 3 5.55 21.83 -22.18
CA ASP A 3 4.18 21.41 -21.91
C ASP A 3 4.20 20.17 -21.03
N SER A 4 3.57 20.26 -19.86
CA SER A 4 3.38 19.10 -18.98
C SER A 4 2.40 18.15 -19.69
N ILE A 5 2.92 17.04 -20.19
CA ILE A 5 2.09 15.97 -20.75
C ILE A 5 1.22 15.43 -19.61
N ARG A 6 -0.08 15.71 -19.66
CA ARG A 6 -1.07 15.11 -18.77
C ARG A 6 -1.19 13.63 -19.12
N THR A 7 -0.62 12.76 -18.29
CA THR A 7 -0.60 11.30 -18.49
C THR A 7 -1.81 10.58 -17.90
N THR A 8 -2.71 11.30 -17.21
CA THR A 8 -3.89 10.74 -16.53
C THR A 8 -5.14 11.52 -16.95
N ILE A 9 -6.14 10.84 -17.47
CA ILE A 9 -7.45 11.41 -17.81
C ILE A 9 -8.40 11.13 -16.65
N PRO A 10 -8.89 12.16 -15.93
CA PRO A 10 -9.94 11.96 -14.94
C PRO A 10 -11.24 11.53 -15.65
N ALA A 11 -12.00 10.63 -15.03
CA ALA A 11 -13.35 10.30 -15.51
C ALA A 11 -14.20 11.58 -15.53
N LYS A 12 -14.79 11.91 -16.68
CA LYS A 12 -15.56 13.16 -16.88
C LYS A 12 -16.88 13.17 -16.11
N ASP A 13 -17.44 12.01 -15.77
CA ASP A 13 -18.74 11.85 -15.11
C ASP A 13 -18.68 10.81 -13.96
N GLY A 14 -17.48 10.48 -13.47
CA GLY A 14 -17.29 9.50 -12.41
C GLY A 14 -17.81 10.04 -11.09
N VAL A 15 -18.91 9.48 -10.60
CA VAL A 15 -19.22 9.56 -9.17
C VAL A 15 -18.01 8.99 -8.45
N ARG A 16 -17.24 9.83 -7.77
CA ARG A 16 -16.11 9.36 -6.96
C ARG A 16 -16.67 8.41 -5.90
N ALA A 17 -15.98 7.29 -5.68
CA ALA A 17 -16.28 6.45 -4.54
C ALA A 17 -16.24 7.32 -3.27
N GLY A 18 -17.22 7.15 -2.41
CA GLY A 18 -17.25 7.85 -1.12
C GLY A 18 -16.17 7.29 -0.19
N ASP A 19 -15.91 7.99 0.91
CA ASP A 19 -15.09 7.46 1.99
C ASP A 19 -15.90 6.39 2.75
N LEU A 20 -15.41 5.13 2.67
CA LEU A 20 -16.00 3.99 3.39
C LEU A 20 -15.37 3.76 4.75
N LEU A 21 -14.18 4.35 5.01
CA LEU A 21 -13.45 4.13 6.26
C LEU A 21 -13.86 5.11 7.35
N ASN A 22 -14.25 6.32 6.99
CA ASN A 22 -14.71 7.33 7.96
C ASN A 22 -13.66 7.55 9.09
N ARG A 23 -12.36 7.51 8.73
CA ARG A 23 -11.19 7.58 9.64
C ARG A 23 -11.03 6.38 10.59
N ASP A 24 -11.79 5.32 10.41
CA ASP A 24 -11.59 4.07 11.15
C ASP A 24 -10.60 3.18 10.40
N PHE A 25 -9.33 3.21 10.83
CA PHE A 25 -8.26 2.37 10.31
C PHE A 25 -8.12 1.08 11.14
N THR A 26 -9.24 0.47 11.49
CA THR A 26 -9.28 -0.88 12.06
C THR A 26 -9.88 -1.86 11.05
N ALA A 27 -9.49 -3.11 11.14
CA ALA A 27 -10.03 -4.16 10.30
C ALA A 27 -10.25 -5.43 11.14
N PRO A 28 -11.36 -6.18 10.92
CA PRO A 28 -11.65 -7.36 11.72
C PRO A 28 -10.81 -8.59 11.33
N ARG A 29 -10.20 -8.58 10.15
CA ARG A 29 -9.41 -9.69 9.59
C ARG A 29 -8.43 -9.20 8.53
N PRO A 30 -7.42 -10.00 8.15
CA PRO A 30 -6.60 -9.74 6.97
C PRO A 30 -7.47 -9.58 5.71
N ASP A 31 -7.00 -8.76 4.79
CA ASP A 31 -7.64 -8.52 3.49
C ASP A 31 -9.10 -8.02 3.55
N HIS A 32 -9.45 -7.34 4.65
CA HIS A 32 -10.69 -6.58 4.75
C HIS A 32 -10.51 -5.15 4.21
N THR A 33 -9.42 -4.50 4.57
CA THR A 33 -9.14 -3.12 4.18
C THR A 33 -7.67 -2.95 3.84
N TRP A 34 -7.40 -2.53 2.62
CA TRP A 34 -6.08 -2.06 2.20
C TRP A 34 -6.08 -0.55 2.09
N VAL A 35 -5.03 0.07 2.62
CA VAL A 35 -4.76 1.50 2.43
C VAL A 35 -3.52 1.68 1.58
N THR A 36 -3.53 2.71 0.74
CA THR A 36 -2.44 2.95 -0.21
C THR A 36 -2.08 4.42 -0.27
N ASP A 37 -0.81 4.67 -0.45
CA ASP A 37 -0.27 5.99 -0.76
C ASP A 37 1.11 5.83 -1.41
N PHE A 38 1.66 6.92 -1.93
CA PHE A 38 3.02 6.93 -2.42
C PHE A 38 3.82 8.11 -1.86
N THR A 39 5.10 7.88 -1.68
CA THR A 39 6.05 8.91 -1.27
C THR A 39 7.13 9.10 -2.34
N TYR A 40 8.08 9.98 -2.10
CA TYR A 40 9.18 10.22 -3.04
C TYR A 40 10.54 10.26 -2.35
N VAL A 41 11.55 9.82 -3.08
CA VAL A 41 12.96 9.78 -2.68
C VAL A 41 13.78 10.58 -3.66
N ARG A 42 14.67 11.45 -3.17
CA ARG A 42 15.60 12.17 -4.02
C ARG A 42 16.82 11.27 -4.31
N THR A 43 17.13 11.10 -5.59
CA THR A 43 18.35 10.45 -6.06
C THR A 43 19.21 11.42 -6.89
N TRP A 44 20.42 11.03 -7.22
CA TRP A 44 21.24 11.83 -8.13
C TRP A 44 20.65 11.87 -9.55
N ALA A 45 19.99 10.79 -9.99
CA ALA A 45 19.34 10.72 -11.28
C ALA A 45 17.97 11.43 -11.34
N GLY A 46 17.45 11.93 -10.20
CA GLY A 46 16.15 12.61 -10.12
C GLY A 46 15.26 12.08 -9.00
N TRP A 47 13.96 12.28 -9.14
CA TRP A 47 12.97 11.80 -8.19
C TRP A 47 12.56 10.35 -8.48
N VAL A 48 12.44 9.55 -7.44
CA VAL A 48 11.85 8.22 -7.47
C VAL A 48 10.62 8.24 -6.57
N TYR A 49 9.51 7.75 -7.06
CA TYR A 49 8.24 7.60 -6.33
C TYR A 49 8.11 6.16 -5.89
N VAL A 50 7.69 5.94 -4.64
CA VAL A 50 7.49 4.60 -4.08
C VAL A 50 6.08 4.53 -3.54
N ALA A 51 5.26 3.65 -4.12
CA ALA A 51 3.91 3.37 -3.68
C ALA A 51 3.89 2.12 -2.79
N PHE A 52 3.08 2.15 -1.75
CA PHE A 52 2.85 1.04 -0.84
C PHE A 52 1.37 0.70 -0.77
N ILE A 53 1.07 -0.57 -0.58
CA ILE A 53 -0.25 -1.07 -0.18
C ILE A 53 -0.07 -1.76 1.17
N LEU A 54 -0.84 -1.34 2.15
CA LEU A 54 -0.81 -1.84 3.52
C LEU A 54 -2.14 -2.53 3.85
N ASP A 55 -2.09 -3.73 4.37
CA ASP A 55 -3.22 -4.37 5.04
C ASP A 55 -3.41 -3.74 6.43
N VAL A 56 -4.61 -3.23 6.70
CA VAL A 56 -4.90 -2.48 7.94
C VAL A 56 -4.89 -3.40 9.16
N PHE A 57 -5.35 -4.65 9.03
CA PHE A 57 -5.46 -5.58 10.13
C PHE A 57 -4.11 -5.88 10.80
N ALA A 58 -3.14 -6.29 10.00
CA ALA A 58 -1.81 -6.68 10.46
C ALA A 58 -0.78 -5.56 10.29
N GLN A 59 -1.14 -4.42 9.71
CA GLN A 59 -0.21 -3.38 9.29
C GLN A 59 0.91 -3.93 8.38
N ARG A 60 0.62 -5.00 7.63
CA ARG A 60 1.55 -5.65 6.71
C ARG A 60 1.59 -4.90 5.38
N ILE A 61 2.78 -4.56 4.91
CA ILE A 61 2.96 -4.06 3.54
C ILE A 61 2.80 -5.26 2.60
N VAL A 62 1.66 -5.33 1.91
CA VAL A 62 1.33 -6.44 1.02
C VAL A 62 1.96 -6.30 -0.36
N ALA A 63 2.18 -5.07 -0.81
CA ALA A 63 2.93 -4.80 -2.03
C ALA A 63 3.53 -3.40 -2.04
N TRP A 64 4.52 -3.18 -2.90
CA TRP A 64 5.12 -1.89 -3.18
C TRP A 64 5.66 -1.83 -4.61
N HIS A 65 5.85 -0.61 -5.12
CA HIS A 65 6.45 -0.39 -6.43
C HIS A 65 7.19 0.94 -6.45
N ALA A 66 8.36 0.99 -7.12
CA ALA A 66 9.11 2.21 -7.36
C ALA A 66 9.08 2.59 -8.83
N ALA A 67 8.97 3.89 -9.13
CA ALA A 67 8.97 4.41 -10.48
C ALA A 67 9.60 5.81 -10.54
N THR A 68 10.10 6.21 -11.69
CA THR A 68 10.60 7.58 -11.93
C THR A 68 9.52 8.57 -12.34
N THR A 69 8.29 8.10 -12.56
CA THR A 69 7.13 8.91 -12.97
C THR A 69 5.91 8.60 -12.13
N LYS A 70 5.03 9.60 -11.95
CA LYS A 70 3.76 9.47 -11.22
C LYS A 70 2.61 9.14 -12.17
N THR A 71 2.77 8.11 -12.99
CA THR A 71 1.68 7.61 -13.85
C THR A 71 0.76 6.67 -13.08
N THR A 72 -0.37 6.29 -13.68
CA THR A 72 -1.28 5.28 -13.08
C THR A 72 -0.58 3.95 -12.81
N ASP A 73 0.47 3.60 -13.56
CA ASP A 73 1.24 2.37 -13.34
C ASP A 73 1.94 2.34 -11.98
N LEU A 74 2.31 3.51 -11.41
CA LEU A 74 2.88 3.59 -10.06
C LEU A 74 2.00 2.90 -9.01
N VAL A 75 0.68 3.01 -9.14
CA VAL A 75 -0.30 2.45 -8.20
C VAL A 75 -0.93 1.15 -8.70
N MET A 76 -0.98 0.95 -10.02
CA MET A 76 -1.53 -0.23 -10.65
C MET A 76 -0.64 -1.47 -10.47
N VAL A 77 0.67 -1.30 -10.59
CA VAL A 77 1.62 -2.42 -10.44
C VAL A 77 1.54 -3.04 -9.04
N PRO A 78 1.64 -2.27 -7.94
CA PRO A 78 1.54 -2.86 -6.61
C PRO A 78 0.14 -3.46 -6.33
N LEU A 79 -0.95 -2.91 -6.88
CA LEU A 79 -2.27 -3.51 -6.75
C LEU A 79 -2.31 -4.92 -7.33
N ARG A 80 -1.82 -5.09 -8.56
CA ARG A 80 -1.74 -6.40 -9.21
C ARG A 80 -0.83 -7.38 -8.46
N MET A 81 0.29 -6.89 -7.94
CA MET A 81 1.22 -7.69 -7.13
C MET A 81 0.54 -8.16 -5.85
N ALA A 82 -0.17 -7.28 -5.14
CA ALA A 82 -0.88 -7.62 -3.91
C ALA A 82 -1.93 -8.71 -4.15
N VAL A 83 -2.79 -8.53 -5.14
CA VAL A 83 -3.82 -9.53 -5.50
C VAL A 83 -3.19 -10.86 -5.90
N TRP A 84 -2.13 -10.83 -6.73
CA TRP A 84 -1.41 -12.04 -7.13
C TRP A 84 -0.80 -12.75 -5.92
N GLN A 85 -0.12 -12.01 -5.05
CA GLN A 85 0.53 -12.57 -3.87
C GLN A 85 -0.46 -13.24 -2.93
N ARG A 86 -1.58 -12.58 -2.61
CA ARG A 86 -2.61 -13.15 -1.73
C ARG A 86 -3.23 -14.44 -2.28
N ARG A 87 -3.45 -14.49 -3.59
CA ARG A 87 -3.88 -15.73 -4.25
C ARG A 87 -2.87 -16.87 -4.11
N HIS A 88 -1.57 -16.58 -4.23
CA HIS A 88 -0.50 -17.58 -4.09
C HIS A 88 -0.24 -18.00 -2.64
N GLU A 89 -0.48 -17.11 -1.68
CA GLU A 89 -0.45 -17.43 -0.26
C GLU A 89 -1.66 -18.28 0.20
N GLY A 90 -2.64 -18.52 -0.68
CA GLY A 90 -3.85 -19.29 -0.36
C GLY A 90 -4.94 -18.46 0.31
N HIS A 91 -4.82 -17.13 0.25
CA HIS A 91 -5.76 -16.18 0.85
C HIS A 91 -6.39 -15.27 -0.24
N PRO A 92 -7.11 -15.85 -1.23
CA PRO A 92 -7.77 -15.02 -2.24
C PRO A 92 -8.87 -14.17 -1.59
N THR A 93 -8.92 -12.91 -1.97
CA THR A 93 -10.02 -12.02 -1.55
C THR A 93 -11.31 -12.42 -2.26
N ALA A 94 -12.41 -12.53 -1.53
CA ALA A 94 -13.71 -12.72 -2.14
C ALA A 94 -14.24 -11.39 -2.69
N ALA A 95 -15.00 -11.45 -3.79
CA ALA A 95 -15.55 -10.25 -4.41
C ALA A 95 -16.43 -9.45 -3.43
N GLY A 96 -16.18 -8.16 -3.32
CA GLY A 96 -16.89 -7.23 -2.45
C GLY A 96 -16.44 -7.24 -0.98
N GLU A 97 -15.52 -8.09 -0.58
CA GLU A 97 -15.05 -8.18 0.81
C GLU A 97 -13.84 -7.30 1.12
N LEU A 98 -13.07 -6.91 0.11
CA LEU A 98 -11.89 -6.05 0.25
C LEU A 98 -12.24 -4.60 -0.11
N ILE A 99 -11.92 -3.68 0.77
CA ILE A 99 -11.96 -2.24 0.54
C ILE A 99 -10.54 -1.77 0.22
N HIS A 100 -10.37 -1.05 -0.89
CA HIS A 100 -9.12 -0.38 -1.24
C HIS A 100 -9.29 1.13 -1.05
N HIS A 101 -8.65 1.67 -0.04
CA HIS A 101 -8.73 3.09 0.31
C HIS A 101 -7.48 3.85 -0.12
N SER A 102 -7.68 5.03 -0.71
CA SER A 102 -6.62 5.94 -1.15
C SER A 102 -7.03 7.39 -0.93
N ASP A 103 -6.05 8.28 -1.09
CA ASP A 103 -6.36 9.70 -1.27
C ASP A 103 -7.07 9.98 -2.60
N ALA A 104 -7.52 11.22 -2.80
CA ALA A 104 -8.18 11.66 -4.03
C ALA A 104 -7.19 11.96 -5.18
N GLY A 105 -6.01 11.38 -5.17
CA GLY A 105 -4.98 11.56 -6.19
C GLY A 105 -5.42 11.12 -7.59
N SER A 106 -4.94 11.81 -8.63
CA SER A 106 -5.33 11.54 -10.02
C SER A 106 -4.96 10.13 -10.51
N GLN A 107 -3.98 9.48 -9.88
CA GLN A 107 -3.57 8.11 -10.16
C GLN A 107 -4.66 7.12 -9.74
N TYR A 108 -5.23 7.32 -8.53
CA TYR A 108 -6.25 6.46 -7.93
C TYR A 108 -7.64 6.69 -8.52
N THR A 109 -7.92 7.90 -9.02
CA THR A 109 -9.19 8.26 -9.65
C THR A 109 -9.18 8.06 -11.17
N SER A 110 -8.13 7.45 -11.73
CA SER A 110 -8.07 7.15 -13.16
C SER A 110 -9.04 6.02 -13.52
N VAL A 111 -9.70 6.13 -14.69
CA VAL A 111 -10.62 5.11 -15.21
C VAL A 111 -10.00 3.72 -15.18
N ARG A 112 -8.75 3.60 -15.67
CA ARG A 112 -8.00 2.34 -15.73
C ARG A 112 -7.83 1.69 -14.34
N PHE A 113 -7.60 2.50 -13.30
CA PHE A 113 -7.44 1.98 -11.93
C PHE A 113 -8.77 1.52 -11.35
N THR A 114 -9.81 2.33 -11.52
CA THR A 114 -11.17 2.01 -11.04
C THR A 114 -11.73 0.76 -11.70
N GLU A 115 -11.62 0.65 -13.04
CA GLU A 115 -12.03 -0.55 -13.77
C GLU A 115 -11.28 -1.81 -13.30
N HIS A 116 -10.00 -1.67 -12.95
CA HIS A 116 -9.24 -2.81 -12.44
C HIS A 116 -9.71 -3.25 -11.04
N LEU A 117 -10.04 -2.32 -10.15
CA LEU A 117 -10.64 -2.64 -8.85
C LEU A 117 -11.97 -3.38 -9.03
N GLU A 118 -12.83 -2.92 -9.94
CA GLU A 118 -14.12 -3.56 -10.26
C GLU A 118 -13.92 -4.99 -10.79
N LEU A 119 -12.97 -5.19 -11.73
CA LEU A 119 -12.66 -6.50 -12.28
C LEU A 119 -12.17 -7.50 -11.21
N GLU A 120 -11.44 -7.02 -10.21
CA GLU A 120 -10.96 -7.83 -9.08
C GLU A 120 -12.01 -7.96 -7.97
N GLY A 121 -13.19 -7.31 -8.10
CA GLY A 121 -14.23 -7.30 -7.08
C GLY A 121 -13.84 -6.53 -5.82
N ILE A 122 -12.95 -5.55 -5.93
CA ILE A 122 -12.45 -4.73 -4.83
C ILE A 122 -13.26 -3.45 -4.75
N SER A 123 -13.78 -3.12 -3.57
CA SER A 123 -14.57 -1.90 -3.34
C SER A 123 -13.66 -0.68 -3.21
N PRO A 124 -13.74 0.31 -4.11
CA PRO A 124 -12.95 1.54 -3.98
C PRO A 124 -13.49 2.40 -2.83
N SER A 125 -12.56 3.03 -2.09
CA SER A 125 -12.85 4.06 -1.09
C SER A 125 -11.86 5.20 -1.28
N ILE A 126 -12.34 6.44 -1.28
CA ILE A 126 -11.52 7.62 -1.53
C ILE A 126 -11.76 8.61 -0.40
N GLY A 127 -10.67 9.02 0.25
CA GLY A 127 -10.68 10.05 1.28
C GLY A 127 -11.11 11.41 0.74
N SER A 128 -11.53 12.29 1.61
CA SER A 128 -11.95 13.64 1.24
C SER A 128 -10.77 14.48 0.73
N VAL A 129 -11.05 15.39 -0.18
CA VAL A 129 -10.00 16.24 -0.76
C VAL A 129 -9.49 17.23 0.30
N GLY A 130 -8.19 17.12 0.62
CA GLY A 130 -7.52 18.06 1.51
C GLY A 130 -7.61 17.75 3.01
N ASP A 131 -8.14 16.59 3.40
CA ASP A 131 -8.12 16.14 4.78
C ASP A 131 -6.98 15.14 5.01
N ALA A 132 -5.93 15.59 5.73
CA ALA A 132 -4.77 14.79 6.06
C ALA A 132 -5.11 13.59 6.98
N TYR A 133 -6.20 13.67 7.73
CA TYR A 133 -6.57 12.59 8.67
C TYR A 133 -7.16 11.37 7.96
N ASP A 134 -7.65 11.54 6.73
CA ASP A 134 -8.28 10.45 5.96
C ASP A 134 -7.26 9.41 5.46
N ASN A 135 -5.95 9.67 5.58
CA ASN A 135 -4.89 8.70 5.25
C ASN A 135 -3.77 8.65 6.30
N ALA A 136 -4.09 8.95 7.57
CA ALA A 136 -3.12 9.08 8.66
C ALA A 136 -2.24 7.82 8.86
N LEU A 137 -2.79 6.63 8.60
CA LEU A 137 -2.03 5.38 8.70
C LEU A 137 -0.91 5.34 7.64
N MET A 138 -1.22 5.71 6.39
CA MET A 138 -0.21 5.73 5.33
C MET A 138 0.80 6.86 5.51
N GLU A 139 0.41 8.01 6.08
CA GLU A 139 1.36 9.06 6.47
C GLU A 139 2.37 8.54 7.49
N THR A 140 1.91 7.74 8.46
CA THR A 140 2.78 7.08 9.44
C THR A 140 3.74 6.12 8.74
N ILE A 141 3.28 5.26 7.85
CA ILE A 141 4.12 4.31 7.10
C ILE A 141 5.16 5.05 6.24
N ASN A 142 4.75 6.07 5.52
CA ASN A 142 5.64 6.92 4.73
C ASN A 142 6.70 7.63 5.61
N GLY A 143 6.30 8.06 6.81
CA GLY A 143 7.20 8.62 7.82
C GLY A 143 8.24 7.61 8.31
N LEU A 144 7.81 6.40 8.65
CA LEU A 144 8.70 5.29 9.04
C LEU A 144 9.65 4.92 7.92
N TYR A 145 9.15 4.74 6.69
CA TYR A 145 9.99 4.48 5.53
C TYR A 145 11.09 5.54 5.35
N LYS A 146 10.73 6.82 5.43
CA LYS A 146 11.72 7.90 5.31
C LYS A 146 12.74 7.91 6.43
N THR A 147 12.32 7.65 7.66
CA THR A 147 13.21 7.72 8.83
C THR A 147 14.06 6.47 9.00
N GLU A 148 13.50 5.30 8.77
CA GLU A 148 14.17 4.02 9.01
C GLU A 148 14.94 3.51 7.79
N CYS A 149 14.42 3.74 6.57
CA CYS A 149 15.05 3.26 5.33
C CYS A 149 15.92 4.34 4.67
N ILE A 150 15.35 5.53 4.41
CA ILE A 150 15.99 6.50 3.52
C ILE A 150 17.02 7.37 4.23
N ARG A 151 16.78 7.76 5.48
CA ARG A 151 17.65 8.65 6.26
C ARG A 151 18.75 7.93 7.03
N THR A 152 18.80 6.60 6.95
CA THR A 152 19.81 5.78 7.62
C THR A 152 20.72 5.10 6.60
N THR A 153 21.79 4.48 7.07
CA THR A 153 22.68 3.65 6.25
C THR A 153 22.45 2.15 6.46
N VAL A 154 21.37 1.78 7.17
CA VAL A 154 21.08 0.39 7.53
C VAL A 154 20.76 -0.45 6.30
N PHE A 155 19.91 0.06 5.43
CA PHE A 155 19.44 -0.65 4.24
C PHE A 155 20.19 -0.28 2.96
N HIS A 156 20.92 0.84 2.96
CA HIS A 156 21.76 1.28 1.85
C HIS A 156 22.95 2.11 2.37
N PRO A 157 24.19 1.73 2.05
CA PRO A 157 25.38 2.33 2.68
C PRO A 157 25.84 3.66 2.08
N GLY A 158 25.09 4.27 1.19
CA GLY A 158 25.54 5.50 0.53
C GLY A 158 24.39 6.34 -0.02
N PRO A 159 24.69 7.42 -0.73
CA PRO A 159 23.65 8.22 -1.34
C PRO A 159 22.91 7.42 -2.42
N PHE A 160 21.59 7.62 -2.49
CA PHE A 160 20.78 7.05 -3.56
C PHE A 160 21.15 7.72 -4.90
N ARG A 161 21.66 6.94 -5.84
CA ARG A 161 22.11 7.43 -7.15
C ARG A 161 21.03 7.23 -8.20
N THR A 162 20.38 6.08 -8.18
CA THR A 162 19.40 5.65 -9.18
C THR A 162 18.16 5.03 -8.53
N ILE A 163 17.16 4.69 -9.34
CA ILE A 163 15.99 3.92 -8.89
C ILE A 163 16.38 2.56 -8.31
N ALA A 164 17.40 1.88 -8.88
CA ALA A 164 17.83 0.57 -8.40
C ALA A 164 18.32 0.61 -6.95
N ASP A 165 18.99 1.69 -6.51
CA ASP A 165 19.39 1.86 -5.11
C ASP A 165 18.17 1.98 -4.19
N VAL A 166 17.13 2.70 -4.65
CA VAL A 166 15.87 2.86 -3.91
C VAL A 166 15.12 1.53 -3.84
N GLU A 167 15.03 0.79 -4.95
CA GLU A 167 14.39 -0.52 -5.00
C GLU A 167 15.07 -1.52 -4.07
N TYR A 168 16.41 -1.57 -4.09
CA TYR A 168 17.17 -2.46 -3.21
C TYR A 168 16.91 -2.16 -1.72
N ALA A 169 17.02 -0.88 -1.34
CA ALA A 169 16.80 -0.46 0.04
C ALA A 169 15.35 -0.70 0.48
N THR A 170 14.39 -0.42 -0.41
CA THR A 170 12.96 -0.60 -0.12
C THR A 170 12.64 -2.08 0.07
N ALA A 171 13.15 -2.97 -0.80
CA ALA A 171 12.96 -4.41 -0.67
C ALA A 171 13.47 -4.93 0.68
N ALA A 172 14.69 -4.54 1.07
CA ALA A 172 15.27 -4.94 2.35
C ALA A 172 14.52 -4.37 3.55
N TRP A 173 14.04 -3.11 3.46
CA TRP A 173 13.26 -2.49 4.53
C TRP A 173 11.87 -3.13 4.66
N VAL A 174 11.17 -3.41 3.56
CA VAL A 174 9.85 -4.06 3.59
C VAL A 174 9.95 -5.47 4.16
N GLU A 175 10.99 -6.23 3.77
CA GLU A 175 11.25 -7.54 4.38
C GLU A 175 11.43 -7.42 5.89
N TRP A 176 12.29 -6.51 6.34
CA TRP A 176 12.53 -6.28 7.77
C TRP A 176 11.28 -5.75 8.48
N TYR A 177 10.55 -4.80 7.87
CA TYR A 177 9.32 -4.23 8.41
C TYR A 177 8.26 -5.30 8.66
N ASN A 178 8.03 -6.18 7.69
CA ASN A 178 7.00 -7.21 7.77
C ASN A 178 7.37 -8.37 8.71
N ASN A 179 8.64 -8.75 8.77
CA ASN A 179 9.04 -10.00 9.42
C ASN A 179 9.82 -9.83 10.72
N ARG A 180 10.35 -8.63 11.02
CA ARG A 180 11.26 -8.44 12.17
C ARG A 180 10.96 -7.20 13.00
N ARG A 181 10.39 -6.16 12.39
CA ARG A 181 10.05 -4.95 13.11
C ARG A 181 8.92 -5.24 14.09
N LEU A 182 9.14 -4.93 15.37
CA LEU A 182 8.11 -5.06 16.40
C LEU A 182 7.18 -3.83 16.39
N HIS A 183 5.88 -4.08 16.42
CA HIS A 183 4.85 -3.07 16.41
C HIS A 183 4.10 -3.04 17.74
N SER A 184 4.12 -1.91 18.43
CA SER A 184 3.42 -1.78 19.72
C SER A 184 1.91 -1.91 19.59
N SER A 185 1.35 -1.42 18.47
CA SER A 185 -0.09 -1.57 18.12
C SER A 185 -0.53 -3.02 17.91
N LEU A 186 0.41 -3.91 17.57
CA LEU A 186 0.16 -5.35 17.36
C LEU A 186 0.58 -6.21 18.55
N GLY A 187 0.87 -5.60 19.71
CA GLY A 187 1.33 -6.34 20.90
C GLY A 187 2.80 -6.74 20.86
N MET A 188 3.67 -5.93 20.25
CA MET A 188 5.11 -6.14 20.15
C MET A 188 5.50 -7.39 19.35
N VAL A 189 4.77 -7.66 18.29
CA VAL A 189 5.09 -8.69 17.28
C VAL A 189 5.23 -8.04 15.89
N SER A 190 5.77 -8.78 14.94
CA SER A 190 5.85 -8.33 13.54
C SER A 190 4.50 -8.47 12.83
N PRO A 191 4.25 -7.72 11.74
CA PRO A 191 3.06 -7.85 10.92
C PRO A 191 2.77 -9.29 10.47
N THR A 192 3.79 -10.00 10.01
CA THR A 192 3.65 -11.39 9.55
C THR A 192 3.29 -12.34 10.70
N GLU A 193 3.90 -12.19 11.86
CA GLU A 193 3.58 -13.00 13.05
C GLU A 193 2.13 -12.76 13.50
N TYR A 194 1.68 -11.50 13.48
CA TYR A 194 0.31 -11.15 13.87
C TYR A 194 -0.72 -11.77 12.90
N GLU A 195 -0.48 -11.68 11.60
CA GLU A 195 -1.34 -12.29 10.58
C GLU A 195 -1.36 -13.81 10.68
N HIS A 196 -0.21 -14.46 10.86
CA HIS A 196 -0.09 -15.91 11.05
C HIS A 196 -0.85 -16.39 12.29
N ALA A 197 -0.80 -15.63 13.38
CA ALA A 197 -1.56 -15.97 14.59
C ALA A 197 -3.06 -16.01 14.35
N HIS A 198 -3.59 -15.08 13.54
CA HIS A 198 -5.00 -15.04 13.14
C HIS A 198 -5.39 -16.29 12.35
N TYR A 199 -4.65 -16.63 11.29
CA TYR A 199 -4.96 -17.82 10.47
C TYR A 199 -4.82 -19.11 11.28
N SER A 200 -3.81 -19.22 12.14
CA SER A 200 -3.62 -20.37 13.02
C SER A 200 -4.75 -20.55 14.04
N ALA A 201 -5.40 -19.46 14.46
CA ALA A 201 -6.58 -19.54 15.33
C ALA A 201 -7.78 -20.11 14.57
N ILE A 202 -8.03 -19.64 13.36
CA ILE A 202 -9.12 -20.13 12.49
C ILE A 202 -8.94 -21.63 12.19
N ASP A 203 -7.74 -22.07 11.87
CA ASP A 203 -7.46 -23.48 11.55
C ASP A 203 -7.68 -24.39 12.76
N ARG A 204 -7.35 -23.95 13.96
CA ARG A 204 -7.64 -24.71 15.20
C ARG A 204 -9.13 -24.84 15.47
N GLU A 205 -9.92 -23.79 15.20
CA GLU A 205 -11.39 -23.85 15.37
C GLU A 205 -12.07 -24.78 14.36
N ARG A 206 -11.45 -25.00 13.20
CA ARG A 206 -11.97 -25.88 12.14
C ARG A 206 -11.61 -27.36 12.32
N GLN A 207 -10.67 -27.69 13.20
CA GLN A 207 -10.34 -29.10 13.48
C GLN A 207 -11.40 -29.69 14.43
N PRO A 208 -12.21 -30.68 13.99
CA PRO A 208 -13.13 -31.36 14.88
C PRO A 208 -12.36 -32.14 15.93
N VAL A 209 -12.81 -32.08 17.18
CA VAL A 209 -12.33 -32.88 18.30
C VAL A 209 -12.67 -34.35 18.08
#